data_e5b184d907a51812f17ff6c9ae196fc9
#
_entry.id   e5b184d907a51812f17ff6c9ae196fc9
#
_cell.length_a   1.000
_cell.length_b   1.000
_cell.length_c   1.000
_cell.angle_alpha   90.00
_cell.angle_beta   90.00
_cell.angle_gamma   90.00
#
_symmetry.space_group_name_H-M   'P 1'
#
loop_
_entity.id
_entity.type
_entity.pdbx_description
1 polymer ?
#
loop_
_entity_poly.entity_id
_entity_poly.type
_entity_poly.pdbx_seq_one_letter_code
_entity_poly.pdbx_strand_id
1 'polypeptide(L)'
;DKVGMFGGSPSEISASYKDGIQRISHAMHNAEIITIAAVNGAAVGAGFDLCCMADIRIGCEQTRFGETFINLGIIPGDGGAWFLQRLVGYQRAAELTFSGRIIDSAEALKLGLLLECVPKETLLTTAERYASEYASKPPQALRATKRLMKLAQRQELGDFLDVCADVQ
;
A
#
# COMPACT_ATOMS: atom_id res chain seq x y z
N ASP A 1 -1.76 -15.77 -15.95
CA ASP A 1 -1.08 -16.92 -16.57
C ASP A 1 0.39 -16.92 -16.13
N LYS A 2 0.79 -17.90 -15.29
CA LYS A 2 2.17 -18.02 -14.79
C LYS A 2 3.20 -18.17 -15.93
N VAL A 3 2.80 -18.81 -17.02
CA VAL A 3 3.68 -19.06 -18.17
C VAL A 3 3.98 -17.77 -18.93
N GLY A 4 3.03 -16.86 -19.02
CA GLY A 4 3.23 -15.57 -19.71
C GLY A 4 4.11 -14.58 -18.92
N MET A 5 3.95 -14.52 -17.59
CA MET A 5 4.68 -13.55 -16.75
C MET A 5 6.12 -13.98 -16.42
N PHE A 6 6.38 -15.30 -16.37
CA PHE A 6 7.67 -15.88 -16.01
C PHE A 6 8.33 -16.68 -17.15
N GLY A 7 7.77 -16.58 -18.36
CA GLY A 7 8.35 -17.18 -19.58
C GLY A 7 9.39 -16.27 -20.19
N GLY A 8 10.54 -16.83 -20.60
CA GLY A 8 11.60 -16.11 -21.27
C GLY A 8 12.93 -16.07 -20.51
N SER A 9 13.88 -15.32 -21.03
CA SER A 9 15.17 -15.07 -20.37
C SER A 9 15.02 -14.18 -19.14
N PRO A 10 15.97 -14.16 -18.20
CA PRO A 10 15.93 -13.26 -17.05
C PRO A 10 15.78 -11.78 -17.42
N SER A 11 16.35 -11.35 -18.54
CA SER A 11 16.23 -9.98 -19.04
C SER A 11 14.82 -9.65 -19.53
N GLU A 12 14.17 -10.58 -20.22
CA GLU A 12 12.79 -10.42 -20.69
C GLU A 12 11.80 -10.39 -19.51
N ILE A 13 11.99 -11.26 -18.52
CA ILE A 13 11.20 -11.24 -17.28
C ILE A 13 11.38 -9.91 -16.54
N SER A 14 12.61 -9.43 -16.39
CA SER A 14 12.90 -8.13 -15.76
C SER A 14 12.22 -6.97 -16.50
N ALA A 15 12.28 -6.94 -17.82
CA ALA A 15 11.60 -5.94 -18.63
C ALA A 15 10.07 -6.01 -18.45
N SER A 16 9.49 -7.21 -18.49
CA SER A 16 8.05 -7.43 -18.28
C SER A 16 7.58 -6.92 -16.92
N TYR A 17 8.36 -7.10 -15.85
CA TYR A 17 8.04 -6.54 -14.53
C TYR A 17 8.05 -5.01 -14.53
N LYS A 18 9.10 -4.40 -15.09
CA LYS A 18 9.27 -2.93 -15.15
C LYS A 18 8.18 -2.26 -15.99
N ASP A 19 7.90 -2.82 -17.17
CA ASP A 19 6.92 -2.29 -18.12
C ASP A 19 5.47 -2.71 -17.80
N GLY A 20 5.31 -3.68 -16.91
CA GLY A 20 4.04 -4.23 -16.44
C GLY A 20 3.65 -3.78 -15.04
N ILE A 21 3.67 -4.73 -14.09
CA ILE A 21 3.11 -4.55 -12.74
C ILE A 21 3.76 -3.39 -11.96
N GLN A 22 5.06 -3.15 -12.11
CA GLN A 22 5.75 -2.08 -11.39
C GLN A 22 5.28 -0.67 -11.78
N ARG A 23 4.64 -0.52 -12.95
CA ARG A 23 4.00 0.75 -13.33
C ARG A 23 2.88 1.14 -12.39
N ILE A 24 2.14 0.15 -11.85
CA ILE A 24 1.09 0.38 -10.85
C ILE A 24 1.72 0.93 -9.58
N SER A 25 2.79 0.31 -9.09
CA SER A 25 3.50 0.75 -7.88
C SER A 25 4.04 2.17 -8.02
N HIS A 26 4.64 2.49 -9.18
CA HIS A 26 5.09 3.85 -9.46
C HIS A 26 3.93 4.84 -9.54
N ALA A 27 2.83 4.50 -10.21
CA ALA A 27 1.66 5.37 -10.33
C ALA A 27 1.03 5.66 -8.96
N MET A 28 0.83 4.62 -8.13
CA MET A 28 0.28 4.76 -6.78
C MET A 28 1.22 5.54 -5.86
N HIS A 29 2.51 5.24 -5.91
CA HIS A 29 3.50 5.96 -5.10
C HIS A 29 3.59 7.45 -5.48
N ASN A 30 3.49 7.79 -6.76
CA ASN A 30 3.60 9.16 -7.25
C ASN A 30 2.26 9.90 -7.28
N ALA A 31 1.14 9.23 -6.98
CA ALA A 31 -0.15 9.88 -6.92
C ALA A 31 -0.16 11.03 -5.89
N GLU A 32 -0.55 12.22 -6.32
CA GLU A 32 -0.64 13.41 -5.46
C GLU A 32 -1.98 13.49 -4.71
N ILE A 33 -3.02 12.82 -5.23
CA ILE A 33 -4.32 12.72 -4.56
C ILE A 33 -4.26 11.72 -3.40
N ILE A 34 -5.09 11.93 -2.38
CA ILE A 34 -5.26 10.95 -1.31
C ILE A 34 -5.95 9.70 -1.87
N THR A 35 -5.42 8.53 -1.55
CA THR A 35 -5.94 7.24 -1.99
C THR A 35 -6.46 6.45 -0.80
N ILE A 36 -7.67 5.89 -0.93
CA ILE A 36 -8.34 5.10 0.11
C ILE A 36 -8.67 3.73 -0.46
N ALA A 37 -8.17 2.67 0.17
CA ALA A 37 -8.55 1.30 -0.13
C ALA A 37 -9.71 0.87 0.77
N ALA A 38 -10.88 0.62 0.18
CA ALA A 38 -12.03 -0.01 0.84
C ALA A 38 -11.99 -1.51 0.57
N VAL A 39 -11.53 -2.29 1.57
CA VAL A 39 -11.22 -3.71 1.40
C VAL A 39 -12.39 -4.57 1.84
N ASN A 40 -13.19 -5.04 0.90
CA ASN A 40 -14.45 -5.75 1.13
C ASN A 40 -14.32 -7.28 1.22
N GLY A 41 -13.11 -7.81 1.19
CA GLY A 41 -12.85 -9.27 1.18
C GLY A 41 -11.37 -9.59 1.20
N ALA A 42 -10.99 -10.69 0.55
CA ALA A 42 -9.61 -11.12 0.50
C ALA A 42 -8.77 -10.26 -0.47
N ALA A 43 -7.67 -9.72 0.03
CA ALA A 43 -6.62 -9.08 -0.73
C ALA A 43 -5.30 -9.82 -0.44
N VAL A 44 -4.82 -10.62 -1.39
CA VAL A 44 -3.65 -11.49 -1.23
C VAL A 44 -2.65 -11.26 -2.36
N GLY A 45 -1.36 -11.47 -2.09
CA GLY A 45 -0.29 -11.21 -3.05
C GLY A 45 -0.36 -9.79 -3.60
N ALA A 46 -0.36 -9.61 -4.92
CA ALA A 46 -0.43 -8.30 -5.57
C ALA A 46 -1.66 -7.46 -5.16
N GLY A 47 -2.79 -8.11 -4.78
CA GLY A 47 -3.95 -7.42 -4.22
C GLY A 47 -3.66 -6.82 -2.85
N PHE A 48 -2.90 -7.51 -2.01
CA PHE A 48 -2.46 -6.96 -0.73
C PHE A 48 -1.44 -5.84 -0.92
N ASP A 49 -0.50 -6.02 -1.84
CA ASP A 49 0.49 -4.99 -2.16
C ASP A 49 -0.18 -3.69 -2.66
N LEU A 50 -1.20 -3.82 -3.51
CA LEU A 50 -2.00 -2.67 -3.95
C LEU A 50 -2.67 -1.96 -2.76
N CYS A 51 -3.20 -2.71 -1.80
CA CYS A 51 -3.74 -2.11 -0.57
C CYS A 51 -2.66 -1.39 0.23
N CYS A 52 -1.44 -1.95 0.32
CA CYS A 52 -0.30 -1.31 1.00
C CYS A 52 0.17 -0.02 0.33
N MET A 53 -0.08 0.15 -0.97
CA MET A 53 0.27 1.37 -1.72
C MET A 53 -0.71 2.53 -1.46
N ALA A 54 -1.92 2.27 -0.99
CA ALA A 54 -2.89 3.30 -0.65
C ALA A 54 -2.47 4.08 0.61
N ASP A 55 -2.91 5.34 0.73
CA ASP A 55 -2.64 6.14 1.94
C ASP A 55 -3.43 5.60 3.13
N ILE A 56 -4.71 5.30 2.92
CA ILE A 56 -5.67 4.84 3.95
C ILE A 56 -6.23 3.48 3.53
N ARG A 57 -6.44 2.61 4.49
CA ARG A 57 -7.12 1.31 4.32
C ARG A 57 -8.23 1.19 5.35
N ILE A 58 -9.45 0.89 4.88
CA ILE A 58 -10.63 0.60 5.68
C ILE A 58 -11.08 -0.80 5.30
N GLY A 59 -11.34 -1.63 6.28
CA GLY A 59 -11.78 -3.00 6.05
C GLY A 59 -13.16 -3.29 6.65
N CYS A 60 -13.60 -4.51 6.43
CA CYS A 60 -14.78 -5.07 7.08
C CYS A 60 -14.41 -6.42 7.72
N GLU A 61 -15.37 -7.06 8.39
CA GLU A 61 -15.17 -8.35 9.05
C GLU A 61 -14.74 -9.48 8.09
N GLN A 62 -14.98 -9.30 6.78
CA GLN A 62 -14.58 -10.26 5.75
C GLN A 62 -13.19 -9.99 5.18
N THR A 63 -12.56 -8.88 5.55
CA THR A 63 -11.22 -8.53 5.06
C THR A 63 -10.20 -9.59 5.49
N ARG A 64 -9.38 -10.01 4.53
CA ARG A 64 -8.24 -10.91 4.73
C ARG A 64 -7.06 -10.37 3.96
N PHE A 65 -5.89 -10.38 4.59
CA PHE A 65 -4.63 -10.00 3.94
C PHE A 65 -3.63 -11.13 3.98
N GLY A 66 -2.79 -11.23 2.96
CA GLY A 66 -1.71 -12.21 2.92
C GLY A 66 -0.66 -11.89 1.88
N GLU A 67 0.60 -11.90 2.31
CA GLU A 67 1.77 -11.78 1.46
C GLU A 67 2.17 -13.16 0.93
N THR A 68 1.34 -13.70 0.02
CA THR A 68 1.34 -15.13 -0.30
C THR A 68 2.33 -15.55 -1.40
N PHE A 69 3.16 -14.65 -1.91
CA PHE A 69 4.11 -14.94 -3.00
C PHE A 69 5.07 -16.08 -2.68
N ILE A 70 5.56 -16.15 -1.43
CA ILE A 70 6.49 -17.20 -1.00
C ILE A 70 5.92 -18.61 -1.16
N ASN A 71 4.60 -18.77 -0.99
CA ASN A 71 3.91 -20.04 -1.18
C ASN A 71 3.92 -20.52 -2.64
N LEU A 72 4.25 -19.63 -3.57
CA LEU A 72 4.39 -19.91 -4.99
C LEU A 72 5.85 -19.96 -5.45
N GLY A 73 6.81 -19.78 -4.52
CA GLY A 73 8.24 -19.72 -4.82
C GLY A 73 8.65 -18.46 -5.58
N ILE A 74 7.91 -17.36 -5.44
CA ILE A 74 8.20 -16.06 -6.07
C ILE A 74 8.28 -14.96 -5.02
N ILE A 75 8.86 -13.84 -5.41
CA ILE A 75 9.03 -12.66 -4.55
C ILE A 75 7.92 -11.62 -4.78
N PRO A 76 7.63 -10.70 -3.84
CA PRO A 76 6.74 -9.55 -4.03
C PRO A 76 7.41 -8.48 -4.92
N GLY A 77 7.48 -8.78 -6.23
CA GLY A 77 8.25 -8.00 -7.21
C GLY A 77 7.59 -6.68 -7.62
N ASP A 78 6.37 -6.44 -7.22
CA ASP A 78 5.59 -5.21 -7.41
C ASP A 78 5.78 -4.19 -6.28
N GLY A 79 6.59 -4.52 -5.27
CA GLY A 79 7.00 -3.58 -4.22
C GLY A 79 6.42 -3.85 -2.84
N GLY A 80 5.70 -4.96 -2.62
CA GLY A 80 5.09 -5.29 -1.33
C GLY A 80 6.08 -5.26 -0.18
N ALA A 81 7.27 -5.85 -0.36
CA ALA A 81 8.32 -5.82 0.65
C ALA A 81 8.77 -4.38 1.03
N TRP A 82 8.68 -3.42 0.09
CA TRP A 82 9.02 -2.02 0.36
C TRP A 82 7.90 -1.29 1.12
N PHE A 83 6.64 -1.51 0.72
CA PHE A 83 5.48 -0.84 1.31
C PHE A 83 5.13 -1.40 2.68
N LEU A 84 5.02 -2.73 2.81
CA LEU A 84 4.52 -3.38 4.02
C LEU A 84 5.35 -3.04 5.25
N GLN A 85 6.69 -3.10 5.15
CA GLN A 85 7.56 -2.80 6.29
C GLN A 85 7.46 -1.35 6.78
N ARG A 86 7.05 -0.42 5.89
CA ARG A 86 6.82 0.99 6.25
C ARG A 86 5.49 1.20 6.97
N LEU A 87 4.56 0.28 6.81
CA LEU A 87 3.27 0.32 7.50
C LEU A 87 3.33 -0.35 8.88
N VAL A 88 3.95 -1.52 8.98
CA VAL A 88 3.89 -2.35 10.21
C VAL A 88 5.25 -2.56 10.88
N GLY A 89 6.31 -1.97 10.34
CA GLY A 89 7.70 -2.21 10.77
C GLY A 89 8.27 -3.53 10.25
N TYR A 90 9.62 -3.60 10.23
CA TYR A 90 10.33 -4.71 9.61
C TYR A 90 9.94 -6.08 10.16
N GLN A 91 9.92 -6.24 11.49
CA GLN A 91 9.68 -7.56 12.10
C GLN A 91 8.30 -8.14 11.74
N ARG A 92 7.25 -7.32 11.74
CA ARG A 92 5.90 -7.75 11.38
C ARG A 92 5.78 -8.05 9.88
N ALA A 93 6.35 -7.18 9.06
CA ALA A 93 6.41 -7.40 7.63
C ALA A 93 7.17 -8.69 7.28
N ALA A 94 8.32 -8.91 7.89
CA ALA A 94 9.13 -10.13 7.70
C ALA A 94 8.35 -11.39 8.08
N GLU A 95 7.66 -11.40 9.21
CA GLU A 95 6.84 -12.53 9.66
C GLU A 95 5.74 -12.84 8.65
N LEU A 96 4.98 -11.83 8.20
CA LEU A 96 3.90 -12.02 7.23
C LEU A 96 4.43 -12.49 5.86
N THR A 97 5.52 -11.88 5.38
CA THR A 97 6.10 -12.19 4.07
C THR A 97 6.75 -13.57 4.05
N PHE A 98 7.49 -13.95 5.11
CA PHE A 98 8.20 -15.24 5.13
C PHE A 98 7.29 -16.41 5.44
N SER A 99 6.25 -16.21 6.24
CA SER A 99 5.24 -17.24 6.51
C SER A 99 4.25 -17.42 5.36
N GLY A 100 3.97 -16.37 4.60
CA GLY A 100 2.93 -16.35 3.56
C GLY A 100 1.53 -16.63 4.11
N ARG A 101 1.33 -16.44 5.43
CA ARG A 101 0.03 -16.68 6.08
C ARG A 101 -0.96 -15.58 5.77
N ILE A 102 -2.23 -15.92 5.96
CA ILE A 102 -3.34 -14.97 5.84
C ILE A 102 -3.74 -14.51 7.25
N ILE A 103 -3.96 -13.20 7.39
CA ILE A 103 -4.49 -12.56 8.59
C ILE A 103 -5.92 -12.08 8.37
N ASP A 104 -6.69 -12.01 9.45
CA ASP A 104 -8.04 -11.47 9.43
C ASP A 104 -8.05 -9.96 9.70
N SER A 105 -9.25 -9.37 9.65
CA SER A 105 -9.48 -7.94 9.88
C SER A 105 -9.10 -7.49 11.29
N ALA A 106 -9.29 -8.32 12.29
CA ALA A 106 -8.97 -7.99 13.68
C ALA A 106 -7.47 -7.92 13.90
N GLU A 107 -6.70 -8.86 13.35
CA GLU A 107 -5.24 -8.82 13.38
C GLU A 107 -4.72 -7.65 12.54
N ALA A 108 -5.26 -7.41 11.35
CA ALA A 108 -4.89 -6.29 10.50
C ALA A 108 -5.10 -4.93 11.17
N LEU A 109 -6.21 -4.76 11.89
CA LEU A 109 -6.48 -3.56 12.70
C LEU A 109 -5.45 -3.41 13.84
N LYS A 110 -5.16 -4.49 14.57
CA LYS A 110 -4.16 -4.50 15.65
C LYS A 110 -2.74 -4.18 15.16
N LEU A 111 -2.41 -4.57 13.93
CA LEU A 111 -1.12 -4.27 13.30
C LEU A 111 -1.03 -2.85 12.71
N GLY A 112 -2.14 -2.11 12.68
CA GLY A 112 -2.20 -0.79 12.06
C GLY A 112 -2.25 -0.84 10.52
N LEU A 113 -2.52 -2.00 9.93
CA LEU A 113 -2.77 -2.15 8.50
C LEU A 113 -4.12 -1.56 8.09
N LEU A 114 -5.13 -1.71 8.92
CA LEU A 114 -6.41 -1.03 8.78
C LEU A 114 -6.48 0.17 9.73
N LEU A 115 -6.99 1.29 9.24
CA LEU A 115 -7.34 2.44 10.07
C LEU A 115 -8.63 2.15 10.86
N GLU A 116 -9.59 1.50 10.20
CA GLU A 116 -10.91 1.18 10.75
C GLU A 116 -11.41 -0.14 10.15
N CYS A 117 -12.18 -0.89 10.94
CA CYS A 117 -12.90 -2.08 10.49
C CYS A 117 -14.39 -1.89 10.83
N VAL A 118 -15.22 -1.92 9.81
CA VAL A 118 -16.66 -1.61 9.88
C VAL A 118 -17.51 -2.75 9.31
N PRO A 119 -18.81 -2.82 9.57
CA PRO A 119 -19.69 -3.74 8.88
C PRO A 119 -19.59 -3.58 7.36
N LYS A 120 -19.66 -4.71 6.64
CA LYS A 120 -19.49 -4.71 5.16
C LYS A 120 -20.44 -3.74 4.47
N GLU A 121 -21.67 -3.65 4.95
CA GLU A 121 -22.73 -2.80 4.39
C GLU A 121 -22.39 -1.31 4.46
N THR A 122 -21.58 -0.93 5.45
CA THR A 122 -21.17 0.48 5.67
C THR A 122 -19.77 0.79 5.16
N LEU A 123 -19.04 -0.19 4.62
CA LEU A 123 -17.65 -0.03 4.21
C LEU A 123 -17.47 1.10 3.19
N LEU A 124 -18.26 1.09 2.13
CA LEU A 124 -18.13 2.08 1.05
C LEU A 124 -18.53 3.49 1.54
N THR A 125 -19.64 3.60 2.27
CA THR A 125 -20.07 4.89 2.84
C THR A 125 -19.10 5.46 3.86
N THR A 126 -18.40 4.58 4.60
CA THR A 126 -17.32 5.00 5.50
C THR A 126 -16.11 5.52 4.70
N ALA A 127 -15.71 4.83 3.64
CA ALA A 127 -14.62 5.29 2.77
C ALA A 127 -14.98 6.64 2.10
N GLU A 128 -16.22 6.80 1.63
CA GLU A 128 -16.73 8.05 1.05
C GLU A 128 -16.76 9.20 2.06
N ARG A 129 -17.07 8.92 3.33
CA ARG A 129 -17.01 9.92 4.41
C ARG A 129 -15.59 10.44 4.58
N TYR A 130 -14.58 9.56 4.65
CA TYR A 130 -13.17 9.98 4.71
C TYR A 130 -12.74 10.74 3.46
N ALA A 131 -13.12 10.28 2.28
CA ALA A 131 -12.82 10.96 1.02
C ALA A 131 -13.41 12.38 0.99
N SER A 132 -14.66 12.54 1.40
CA SER A 132 -15.36 13.81 1.48
C SER A 132 -14.72 14.76 2.51
N GLU A 133 -14.32 14.21 3.66
CA GLU A 133 -13.62 14.98 4.69
C GLU A 133 -12.28 15.53 4.15
N TYR A 134 -11.49 14.69 3.48
CA TYR A 134 -10.22 15.14 2.91
C TYR A 134 -10.45 16.10 1.72
N ALA A 135 -11.44 15.84 0.88
CA ALA A 135 -11.79 16.73 -0.24
C ALA A 135 -12.24 18.11 0.20
N SER A 136 -12.72 18.27 1.44
CA SER A 136 -13.08 19.57 2.02
C SER A 136 -11.88 20.44 2.41
N LYS A 137 -10.67 19.87 2.45
CA LYS A 137 -9.45 20.61 2.82
C LYS A 137 -8.86 21.31 1.59
N PRO A 138 -8.03 22.35 1.78
CA PRO A 138 -7.35 23.02 0.68
C PRO A 138 -6.50 22.02 -0.14
N PRO A 139 -6.82 21.84 -1.44
CA PRO A 139 -6.24 20.75 -2.23
C PRO A 139 -4.72 20.87 -2.43
N GLN A 140 -4.21 22.09 -2.53
CA GLN A 140 -2.77 22.33 -2.67
C GLN A 140 -2.02 21.97 -1.39
N ALA A 141 -2.55 22.33 -0.24
CA ALA A 141 -1.95 21.99 1.06
C ALA A 141 -1.94 20.47 1.27
N LEU A 142 -3.03 19.74 0.91
CA LEU A 142 -3.08 18.28 0.99
C LEU A 142 -2.02 17.63 0.12
N ARG A 143 -1.90 18.04 -1.15
CA ARG A 143 -0.90 17.50 -2.08
C ARG A 143 0.52 17.75 -1.59
N ALA A 144 0.81 18.98 -1.16
CA ALA A 144 2.11 19.34 -0.61
C ALA A 144 2.42 18.51 0.65
N THR A 145 1.46 18.40 1.58
CA THR A 145 1.62 17.59 2.81
C THR A 145 1.90 16.11 2.47
N LYS A 146 1.13 15.51 1.57
CA LYS A 146 1.38 14.11 1.14
C LYS A 146 2.79 13.94 0.56
N ARG A 147 3.23 14.87 -0.30
CA ARG A 147 4.59 14.86 -0.85
C ARG A 147 5.65 14.98 0.24
N LEU A 148 5.47 15.91 1.18
CA LEU A 148 6.39 16.10 2.31
C LEU A 148 6.46 14.87 3.22
N MET A 149 5.33 14.21 3.53
CA MET A 149 5.33 12.96 4.32
C MET A 149 6.14 11.84 3.64
N LYS A 150 6.07 11.72 2.31
CA LYS A 150 6.87 10.76 1.55
C LYS A 150 8.36 11.13 1.54
N LEU A 151 8.67 12.41 1.43
CA LEU A 151 10.03 12.93 1.42
C LEU A 151 10.71 12.73 2.79
N ALA A 152 9.98 12.97 3.88
CA ALA A 152 10.45 12.78 5.25
C ALA A 152 10.98 11.36 5.55
N GLN A 153 10.52 10.35 4.80
CA GLN A 153 11.01 8.97 4.94
C GLN A 153 12.43 8.75 4.40
N ARG A 154 13.04 9.76 3.76
CA ARG A 154 14.31 9.64 3.02
C ARG A 154 15.33 10.72 3.38
N GLN A 155 14.95 11.71 4.18
CA GLN A 155 15.78 12.87 4.52
C GLN A 155 16.08 12.95 6.02
N GLU A 156 17.22 13.53 6.33
CA GLU A 156 17.52 13.98 7.69
C GLU A 156 16.65 15.20 8.05
N LEU A 157 16.37 15.38 9.34
CA LEU A 157 15.44 16.40 9.83
C LEU A 157 15.79 17.82 9.37
N GLY A 158 17.08 18.18 9.38
CA GLY A 158 17.54 19.51 8.95
C GLY A 158 17.16 19.81 7.50
N ASP A 159 17.59 18.93 6.60
CA ASP A 159 17.29 19.05 5.15
C ASP A 159 15.78 19.05 4.87
N PHE A 160 15.04 18.27 5.64
CA PHE A 160 13.57 18.21 5.51
C PHE A 160 12.91 19.53 5.92
N LEU A 161 13.38 20.17 7.02
CA LEU A 161 12.84 21.46 7.47
C LEU A 161 13.13 22.58 6.47
N ASP A 162 14.29 22.58 5.81
CA ASP A 162 14.61 23.53 4.75
C ASP A 162 13.62 23.41 3.59
N VAL A 163 13.34 22.17 3.14
CA VAL A 163 12.31 21.93 2.11
C VAL A 163 10.92 22.38 2.58
N CYS A 164 10.56 22.18 3.84
CA CYS A 164 9.28 22.65 4.37
C CYS A 164 9.16 24.17 4.31
N ALA A 165 10.23 24.90 4.60
CA ALA A 165 10.26 26.36 4.51
C ALA A 165 10.07 26.85 3.08
N ASP A 166 10.71 26.17 2.10
CA ASP A 166 10.59 26.49 0.67
C ASP A 166 9.20 26.22 0.10
N VAL A 167 8.49 25.22 0.64
CA VAL A 167 7.15 24.81 0.18
C VAL A 167 6.04 25.66 0.80
N GLN A 168 6.25 26.24 1.99
CA GLN A 168 5.28 27.06 2.72
C GLN A 168 4.96 28.38 1.99
#